data_c65c8dbfdf42a392235455ceb72c4aa5
#
_entry.id   c65c8dbfdf42a392235455ceb72c4aa5
#
_cell.length_a   1.000
_cell.length_b   1.000
_cell.length_c   1.000
_cell.angle_alpha   90.00
_cell.angle_beta   90.00
_cell.angle_gamma   90.00
#
_symmetry.space_group_name_H-M   'P 1'
#
loop_
_entity.id
_entity.type
_entity.pdbx_description
1 polymer ?
#
loop_
_entity_poly.entity_id
_entity_poly.type
_entity_poly.pdbx_seq_one_letter_code
_entity_poly.pdbx_strand_id
1 'polypeptide(L)'
;GPDEAIKEGALALFGEKYGDEVRVVSMGGAADQVGRSAWSVELCGGTHVDQTGDIALLHVISESAVAGGVRRIEAATHAAGFAGLVANKAIISELSVELKTPSDQLATRVAQLLEERKALEREVTKLRRQMATGSGTAEAEKIGNLAYIARILPNTPAKDLKAMADQFRQGAASSVICLVATDEN
;
A
#
# COMPACT_ATOMS: atom_id res chain seq x y z
N GLY A 1 -30.60 22.31 29.63
CA GLY A 1 -31.12 22.04 28.26
C GLY A 1 -30.04 22.16 27.19
N PRO A 2 -30.23 21.65 25.97
CA PRO A 2 -29.21 21.70 24.92
C PRO A 2 -28.74 23.11 24.56
N ASP A 3 -29.68 24.05 24.41
CA ASP A 3 -29.37 25.44 24.07
C ASP A 3 -28.54 26.17 25.13
N GLU A 4 -28.76 25.83 26.37
CA GLU A 4 -28.03 26.39 27.51
C GLU A 4 -26.59 25.87 27.51
N ALA A 5 -26.39 24.55 27.31
CA ALA A 5 -25.09 23.93 27.25
C ALA A 5 -24.25 24.45 26.08
N ILE A 6 -24.87 24.69 24.90
CA ILE A 6 -24.21 25.28 23.74
C ILE A 6 -23.75 26.72 24.04
N LYS A 7 -24.59 27.52 24.76
CA LYS A 7 -24.19 28.88 25.16
C LYS A 7 -23.01 28.87 26.13
N GLU A 8 -22.88 27.83 26.94
CA GLU A 8 -21.75 27.61 27.85
C GLU A 8 -20.51 27.02 27.17
N GLY A 9 -20.56 26.77 25.87
CA GLY A 9 -19.42 26.33 25.05
C GLY A 9 -19.38 24.86 24.73
N ALA A 10 -20.45 24.10 24.96
CA ALA A 10 -20.52 22.71 24.56
C ALA A 10 -20.72 22.59 23.01
N LEU A 11 -20.02 21.64 22.41
CA LEU A 11 -20.12 21.36 20.98
C LEU A 11 -21.27 20.41 20.70
N ALA A 12 -22.06 20.71 19.65
CA ALA A 12 -23.11 19.86 19.11
C ALA A 12 -22.71 19.47 17.67
N LEU A 13 -21.87 18.46 17.52
CA LEU A 13 -21.14 18.20 16.26
C LEU A 13 -21.93 17.40 15.23
N PHE A 14 -22.92 16.59 15.64
CA PHE A 14 -23.49 15.56 14.78
C PHE A 14 -24.91 15.84 14.29
N GLY A 15 -25.47 17.02 14.56
CA GLY A 15 -26.83 17.36 14.13
C GLY A 15 -27.91 16.44 14.73
N GLU A 16 -27.61 15.80 15.85
CA GLU A 16 -28.55 14.94 16.58
C GLU A 16 -29.70 15.78 17.13
N LYS A 17 -30.88 15.19 17.15
CA LYS A 17 -32.03 15.80 17.81
C LYS A 17 -31.98 15.43 19.29
N TYR A 18 -31.64 16.39 20.11
CA TYR A 18 -31.63 16.23 21.56
C TYR A 18 -33.04 16.47 22.14
N GLY A 19 -33.36 15.77 23.21
CA GLY A 19 -34.57 16.03 23.97
C GLY A 19 -34.46 17.32 24.80
N ASP A 20 -35.42 17.53 25.73
CA ASP A 20 -35.43 18.69 26.62
C ASP A 20 -34.23 18.69 27.58
N GLU A 21 -33.68 17.52 27.86
CA GLU A 21 -32.47 17.32 28.64
C GLU A 21 -31.42 16.54 27.84
N VAL A 22 -30.16 16.94 27.96
CA VAL A 22 -29.02 16.28 27.28
C VAL A 22 -27.85 16.16 28.25
N ARG A 23 -27.09 15.06 28.10
CA ARG A 23 -25.84 14.90 28.86
C ARG A 23 -24.75 15.78 28.24
N VAL A 24 -24.02 16.50 29.08
CA VAL A 24 -22.79 17.21 28.70
C VAL A 24 -21.59 16.39 29.18
N VAL A 25 -20.73 16.03 28.25
CA VAL A 25 -19.52 15.27 28.54
C VAL A 25 -18.32 16.19 28.43
N SER A 26 -17.57 16.30 29.52
CA SER A 26 -16.35 17.09 29.59
C SER A 26 -15.15 16.16 29.67
N MET A 27 -14.12 16.39 28.83
CA MET A 27 -12.89 15.62 28.79
C MET A 27 -11.68 16.51 29.06
N GLY A 28 -10.69 15.99 29.79
CA GLY A 28 -9.40 16.66 30.02
C GLY A 28 -9.29 17.55 31.27
N GLY A 29 -10.28 17.62 32.10
CA GLY A 29 -10.18 18.20 33.45
C GLY A 29 -9.91 17.12 34.49
N ALA A 30 -8.96 17.32 35.41
CA ALA A 30 -8.86 16.48 36.59
C ALA A 30 -10.05 16.81 37.53
N ALA A 31 -10.74 15.79 38.05
CA ALA A 31 -11.91 15.96 38.90
C ALA A 31 -11.65 16.76 40.19
N ASP A 32 -10.38 16.91 40.55
CA ASP A 32 -9.89 17.60 41.75
C ASP A 32 -9.36 19.02 41.48
N GLN A 33 -9.32 19.47 40.22
CA GLN A 33 -8.78 20.79 39.88
C GLN A 33 -9.88 21.71 39.33
N VAL A 34 -10.56 22.35 40.25
CA VAL A 34 -11.48 23.46 39.98
C VAL A 34 -10.70 24.57 39.26
N GLY A 35 -11.00 24.79 37.93
CA GLY A 35 -10.44 25.89 37.16
C GLY A 35 -9.54 25.49 35.97
N ARG A 36 -9.24 24.22 35.71
CA ARG A 36 -8.69 23.79 34.44
C ARG A 36 -9.82 23.55 33.46
N SER A 37 -9.84 24.31 32.36
CA SER A 37 -10.80 24.12 31.27
C SER A 37 -10.64 22.72 30.66
N ALA A 38 -11.74 22.01 30.49
CA ALA A 38 -11.77 20.80 29.68
C ALA A 38 -11.27 21.13 28.27
N TRP A 39 -10.52 20.22 27.67
CA TRP A 39 -10.07 20.38 26.25
C TRP A 39 -11.18 20.01 25.25
N SER A 40 -12.20 19.27 25.68
CA SER A 40 -13.42 19.04 24.92
C SER A 40 -14.62 19.03 25.86
N VAL A 41 -15.71 19.68 25.42
CA VAL A 41 -17.03 19.65 26.08
C VAL A 41 -18.05 19.42 24.95
N GLU A 42 -18.78 18.30 25.03
CA GLU A 42 -19.65 17.89 23.96
C GLU A 42 -21.02 17.42 24.49
N LEU A 43 -22.06 17.66 23.66
CA LEU A 43 -23.38 17.08 23.92
C LEU A 43 -23.37 15.63 23.41
N CYS A 44 -23.83 14.70 24.26
CA CYS A 44 -23.89 13.29 23.87
C CYS A 44 -25.09 12.57 24.48
N GLY A 45 -25.93 12.01 23.60
CA GLY A 45 -27.06 11.16 23.97
C GLY A 45 -26.72 9.68 24.19
N GLY A 46 -25.45 9.27 23.94
CA GLY A 46 -25.00 7.89 24.06
C GLY A 46 -24.68 7.44 25.48
N THR A 47 -24.26 6.17 25.58
CA THR A 47 -23.71 5.61 26.84
C THR A 47 -22.23 5.89 26.95
N HIS A 48 -21.74 6.10 28.16
CA HIS A 48 -20.34 6.41 28.44
C HIS A 48 -19.77 5.46 29.49
N VAL A 49 -18.46 5.26 29.43
CA VAL A 49 -17.69 4.70 30.54
C VAL A 49 -17.55 5.76 31.65
N ASP A 50 -17.34 5.33 32.86
CA ASP A 50 -17.19 6.26 34.01
C ASP A 50 -15.84 6.98 33.96
N GLN A 51 -14.82 6.32 33.45
CA GLN A 51 -13.46 6.87 33.28
C GLN A 51 -12.79 6.32 32.07
N THR A 52 -11.85 7.08 31.47
CA THR A 52 -11.14 6.67 30.26
C THR A 52 -10.30 5.40 30.42
N GLY A 53 -9.90 5.08 31.67
CA GLY A 53 -9.24 3.81 32.00
C GLY A 53 -10.07 2.56 31.69
N ASP A 54 -11.40 2.67 31.76
CA ASP A 54 -12.31 1.55 31.47
C ASP A 54 -12.33 1.19 30.00
N ILE A 55 -11.90 2.09 29.10
CA ILE A 55 -11.70 1.82 27.68
C ILE A 55 -10.53 0.84 27.46
N ALA A 56 -9.59 0.79 28.40
CA ALA A 56 -8.37 0.01 28.42
C ALA A 56 -7.45 0.31 27.23
N LEU A 57 -7.66 -0.34 26.10
CA LEU A 57 -6.88 -0.18 24.87
C LEU A 57 -7.72 0.49 23.79
N LEU A 58 -7.14 1.47 23.10
CA LEU A 58 -7.64 2.01 21.85
C LEU A 58 -6.70 1.56 20.73
N HIS A 59 -7.19 0.76 19.79
CA HIS A 59 -6.48 0.31 18.60
C HIS A 59 -7.11 0.89 17.35
N VAL A 60 -6.41 1.78 16.65
CA VAL A 60 -6.87 2.33 15.37
C VAL A 60 -6.71 1.26 14.30
N ILE A 61 -7.81 0.89 13.65
CA ILE A 61 -7.89 -0.15 12.62
C ILE A 61 -7.66 0.47 11.24
N SER A 62 -8.36 1.58 10.95
CA SER A 62 -8.28 2.22 9.64
C SER A 62 -8.52 3.72 9.72
N GLU A 63 -8.00 4.42 8.73
CA GLU A 63 -8.26 5.81 8.45
C GLU A 63 -8.55 5.97 6.96
N SER A 64 -9.67 6.62 6.62
CA SER A 64 -10.09 6.82 5.23
C SER A 64 -10.71 8.20 5.02
N ALA A 65 -10.66 8.70 3.78
CA ALA A 65 -11.41 9.87 3.38
C ALA A 65 -12.84 9.48 3.02
N VAL A 66 -13.83 10.21 3.55
CA VAL A 66 -15.26 9.99 3.28
C VAL A 66 -15.81 11.04 2.33
N ALA A 67 -15.39 12.31 2.50
CA ALA A 67 -15.76 13.43 1.66
C ALA A 67 -14.66 14.48 1.67
N GLY A 68 -14.81 15.55 0.89
CA GLY A 68 -13.87 16.68 0.89
C GLY A 68 -13.70 17.26 2.30
N GLY A 69 -12.51 17.08 2.88
CA GLY A 69 -12.17 17.57 4.22
C GLY A 69 -12.69 16.73 5.39
N VAL A 70 -13.38 15.59 5.14
CA VAL A 70 -13.89 14.70 6.19
C VAL A 70 -13.14 13.37 6.17
N ARG A 71 -12.56 13.01 7.31
CA ARG A 71 -11.86 11.72 7.52
C ARG A 71 -12.65 10.85 8.49
N ARG A 72 -12.65 9.55 8.20
CA ARG A 72 -13.20 8.53 9.08
C ARG A 72 -12.06 7.76 9.72
N ILE A 73 -12.10 7.65 11.03
CA ILE A 73 -11.20 6.79 11.81
C ILE A 73 -12.06 5.65 12.37
N GLU A 74 -11.63 4.42 12.13
CA GLU A 74 -12.20 3.24 12.77
C GLU A 74 -11.23 2.70 13.80
N ALA A 75 -11.73 2.48 14.99
CA ALA A 75 -10.93 1.99 16.10
C ALA A 75 -11.70 0.93 16.88
N ALA A 76 -10.98 -0.01 17.47
CA ALA A 76 -11.51 -0.98 18.42
C ALA A 76 -10.94 -0.72 19.80
N THR A 77 -11.76 -0.95 20.82
CA THR A 77 -11.38 -0.79 22.22
C THR A 77 -11.47 -2.13 22.95
N HIS A 78 -10.99 -2.17 24.18
CA HIS A 78 -11.15 -3.29 25.10
C HIS A 78 -10.69 -4.62 24.49
N ALA A 79 -11.46 -5.70 24.65
CA ALA A 79 -11.14 -7.03 24.16
C ALA A 79 -10.97 -7.09 22.63
N ALA A 80 -11.79 -6.35 21.87
CA ALA A 80 -11.70 -6.30 20.41
C ALA A 80 -10.40 -5.63 19.93
N GLY A 81 -9.98 -4.54 20.60
CA GLY A 81 -8.70 -3.89 20.32
C GLY A 81 -7.52 -4.80 20.60
N PHE A 82 -7.56 -5.52 21.72
CA PHE A 82 -6.53 -6.49 22.09
C PHE A 82 -6.45 -7.66 21.09
N ALA A 83 -7.61 -8.21 20.68
CA ALA A 83 -7.65 -9.27 19.68
C ALA A 83 -7.01 -8.82 18.35
N GLY A 84 -7.24 -7.58 17.91
CA GLY A 84 -6.61 -7.02 16.72
C GLY A 84 -5.08 -6.96 16.83
N LEU A 85 -4.55 -6.55 17.98
CA LEU A 85 -3.09 -6.54 18.20
C LEU A 85 -2.49 -7.96 18.22
N VAL A 86 -3.19 -8.93 18.81
CA VAL A 86 -2.76 -10.34 18.82
C VAL A 86 -2.74 -10.90 17.40
N ALA A 87 -3.76 -10.61 16.59
CA ALA A 87 -3.82 -11.01 15.18
C ALA A 87 -2.65 -10.42 14.38
N ASN A 88 -2.37 -9.12 14.52
CA ASN A 88 -1.24 -8.48 13.85
C ASN A 88 0.10 -9.11 14.26
N LYS A 89 0.28 -9.41 15.55
CA LYS A 89 1.48 -10.10 16.04
C LYS A 89 1.62 -11.49 15.41
N ALA A 90 0.52 -12.23 15.26
CA ALA A 90 0.54 -13.56 14.62
C ALA A 90 1.02 -13.46 13.17
N ILE A 91 0.51 -12.52 12.38
CA ILE A 91 0.94 -12.28 11.00
C ILE A 91 2.44 -11.93 10.93
N ILE A 92 2.92 -11.04 11.80
CA ILE A 92 4.35 -10.69 11.86
C ILE A 92 5.20 -11.90 12.19
N SER A 93 4.75 -12.75 13.12
CA SER A 93 5.45 -13.98 13.49
C SER A 93 5.52 -14.98 12.33
N GLU A 94 4.42 -15.17 11.61
CA GLU A 94 4.35 -16.01 10.42
C GLU A 94 5.33 -15.54 9.34
N LEU A 95 5.30 -14.25 9.01
CA LEU A 95 6.23 -13.64 8.06
C LEU A 95 7.69 -13.78 8.48
N SER A 96 7.98 -13.67 9.80
CA SER A 96 9.34 -13.86 10.33
C SER A 96 9.84 -15.28 10.10
N VAL A 97 8.96 -16.27 10.27
CA VAL A 97 9.29 -17.69 10.01
C VAL A 97 9.50 -17.94 8.51
N GLU A 98 8.59 -17.46 7.67
CA GLU A 98 8.65 -17.66 6.22
C GLU A 98 9.90 -17.00 5.61
N LEU A 99 10.19 -15.77 6.01
CA LEU A 99 11.35 -15.01 5.52
C LEU A 99 12.66 -15.35 6.27
N LYS A 100 12.60 -16.22 7.29
CA LYS A 100 13.73 -16.60 8.16
C LYS A 100 14.47 -15.35 8.68
N THR A 101 13.71 -14.36 9.11
CA THR A 101 14.22 -13.03 9.47
C THR A 101 13.54 -12.56 10.76
N PRO A 102 14.26 -11.99 11.73
CA PRO A 102 13.67 -11.40 12.91
C PRO A 102 12.65 -10.29 12.57
N SER A 103 11.62 -10.14 13.42
CA SER A 103 10.50 -9.23 13.16
C SER A 103 10.90 -7.76 12.98
N ASP A 104 11.94 -7.31 13.67
CA ASP A 104 12.50 -5.96 13.56
C ASP A 104 13.24 -5.70 12.24
N GLN A 105 13.62 -6.76 11.52
CA GLN A 105 14.34 -6.69 10.24
C GLN A 105 13.46 -7.03 9.03
N LEU A 106 12.18 -7.37 9.23
CA LEU A 106 11.27 -7.75 8.14
C LEU A 106 11.15 -6.68 7.05
N ALA A 107 11.02 -5.41 7.44
CA ALA A 107 10.91 -4.32 6.47
C ALA A 107 12.15 -4.22 5.58
N THR A 108 13.33 -4.35 6.17
CA THR A 108 14.61 -4.37 5.44
C THR A 108 14.71 -5.57 4.51
N ARG A 109 14.28 -6.76 4.97
CA ARG A 109 14.30 -7.98 4.16
C ARG A 109 13.36 -7.89 2.96
N VAL A 110 12.15 -7.35 3.17
CA VAL A 110 11.19 -7.11 2.06
C VAL A 110 11.78 -6.14 1.04
N ALA A 111 12.41 -5.05 1.48
CA ALA A 111 13.06 -4.11 0.56
C ALA A 111 14.18 -4.79 -0.25
N GLN A 112 15.01 -5.62 0.39
CA GLN A 112 16.04 -6.41 -0.29
C GLN A 112 15.44 -7.35 -1.34
N LEU A 113 14.38 -8.10 -0.99
CA LEU A 113 13.72 -9.02 -1.92
C LEU A 113 13.15 -8.29 -3.15
N LEU A 114 12.62 -7.08 -2.97
CA LEU A 114 12.13 -6.27 -4.07
C LEU A 114 13.27 -5.82 -5.01
N GLU A 115 14.42 -5.45 -4.48
CA GLU A 115 15.59 -5.10 -5.30
C GLU A 115 16.22 -6.33 -5.95
N GLU A 116 16.34 -7.46 -5.25
CA GLU A 116 16.80 -8.73 -5.81
C GLU A 116 15.91 -9.16 -6.99
N ARG A 117 14.59 -9.11 -6.82
CA ARG A 117 13.63 -9.39 -7.90
C ARG A 117 13.88 -8.50 -9.11
N LYS A 118 14.03 -7.19 -8.90
CA LYS A 118 14.24 -6.22 -9.96
C LYS A 118 15.58 -6.42 -10.69
N ALA A 119 16.62 -6.83 -9.95
CA ALA A 119 17.90 -7.19 -10.52
C ALA A 119 17.80 -8.45 -11.39
N LEU A 120 17.12 -9.50 -10.88
CA LEU A 120 16.88 -10.73 -11.63
C LEU A 120 16.05 -10.50 -12.90
N GLU A 121 15.01 -9.67 -12.82
CA GLU A 121 14.21 -9.30 -14.00
C GLU A 121 15.08 -8.63 -15.09
N ARG A 122 16.01 -7.75 -14.68
CA ARG A 122 16.96 -7.12 -15.61
C ARG A 122 17.95 -8.13 -16.19
N GLU A 123 18.45 -9.04 -15.37
CA GLU A 123 19.38 -10.08 -15.83
C GLU A 123 18.71 -11.05 -16.80
N VAL A 124 17.50 -11.52 -16.49
CA VAL A 124 16.71 -12.35 -17.42
C VAL A 124 16.49 -11.64 -18.75
N THR A 125 16.15 -10.35 -18.71
CA THR A 125 15.99 -9.56 -19.95
C THR A 125 17.30 -9.45 -20.72
N LYS A 126 18.43 -9.25 -20.04
CA LYS A 126 19.77 -9.21 -20.65
C LYS A 126 20.15 -10.55 -21.27
N LEU A 127 19.96 -11.66 -20.54
CA LEU A 127 20.25 -13.00 -21.04
C LEU A 127 19.38 -13.37 -22.26
N ARG A 128 18.10 -13.06 -22.21
CA ARG A 128 17.20 -13.26 -23.38
C ARG A 128 17.71 -12.49 -24.60
N ARG A 129 18.13 -11.24 -24.44
CA ARG A 129 18.72 -10.46 -25.55
C ARG A 129 20.01 -11.10 -26.07
N GLN A 130 20.90 -11.54 -25.19
CA GLN A 130 22.13 -12.22 -25.58
C GLN A 130 21.85 -13.53 -26.32
N MET A 131 20.90 -14.32 -25.87
CA MET A 131 20.50 -15.55 -26.57
C MET A 131 19.91 -15.26 -27.96
N ALA A 132 19.08 -14.21 -28.05
CA ALA A 132 18.52 -13.81 -29.33
C ALA A 132 19.58 -13.32 -30.35
N THR A 133 20.65 -12.68 -29.84
CA THR A 133 21.75 -12.18 -30.68
C THR A 133 22.88 -13.20 -30.86
N GLY A 134 23.06 -14.13 -29.90
CA GLY A 134 24.19 -15.09 -29.87
C GLY A 134 23.87 -16.49 -30.38
N SER A 135 22.62 -16.90 -30.50
CA SER A 135 22.26 -18.23 -31.03
C SER A 135 22.26 -18.25 -32.55
N GLY A 136 23.44 -18.27 -33.11
CA GLY A 136 23.72 -18.45 -34.54
C GLY A 136 24.03 -17.13 -35.23
N THR A 137 25.16 -17.10 -35.86
CA THR A 137 25.45 -16.29 -37.03
C THR A 137 24.39 -16.62 -38.11
N ALA A 138 23.17 -16.12 -37.93
CA ALA A 138 22.31 -16.02 -39.07
C ALA A 138 22.92 -14.91 -39.91
N GLU A 139 23.67 -15.32 -40.85
CA GLU A 139 24.04 -14.47 -41.96
C GLU A 139 22.77 -13.77 -42.42
N ALA A 140 22.81 -12.43 -42.34
CA ALA A 140 21.72 -11.64 -42.88
C ALA A 140 21.61 -12.05 -44.35
N GLU A 141 20.47 -12.60 -44.73
CA GLU A 141 20.24 -12.98 -46.10
C GLU A 141 20.28 -11.69 -46.95
N LYS A 142 21.20 -11.63 -47.89
CA LYS A 142 21.31 -10.48 -48.79
C LYS A 142 20.29 -10.58 -49.91
N ILE A 143 19.30 -9.72 -49.89
CA ILE A 143 18.33 -9.57 -50.98
C ILE A 143 18.64 -8.24 -51.68
N GLY A 144 19.45 -8.32 -52.75
CA GLY A 144 19.98 -7.13 -53.41
C GLY A 144 20.93 -6.33 -52.48
N ASN A 145 20.61 -5.08 -52.22
CA ASN A 145 21.34 -4.21 -51.29
C ASN A 145 20.78 -4.20 -49.85
N LEU A 146 19.79 -5.04 -49.55
CA LEU A 146 19.13 -5.12 -48.27
C LEU A 146 19.63 -6.34 -47.50
N ALA A 147 19.88 -6.17 -46.19
CA ALA A 147 20.10 -7.26 -45.25
C ALA A 147 18.76 -7.68 -44.65
N TYR A 148 18.35 -8.94 -44.83
CA TYR A 148 17.13 -9.50 -44.26
C TYR A 148 17.47 -10.37 -43.06
N ILE A 149 16.86 -10.05 -41.90
CA ILE A 149 17.04 -10.79 -40.66
C ILE A 149 15.67 -11.23 -40.16
N ALA A 150 15.42 -12.54 -40.13
CA ALA A 150 14.22 -13.12 -39.55
C ALA A 150 14.58 -13.98 -38.35
N ARG A 151 13.83 -13.85 -37.25
CA ARG A 151 14.03 -14.60 -35.98
C ARG A 151 12.72 -14.99 -35.39
N ILE A 152 12.65 -16.21 -34.87
CA ILE A 152 11.62 -16.67 -33.96
C ILE A 152 12.23 -16.65 -32.56
N LEU A 153 11.62 -15.95 -31.68
CA LEU A 153 12.09 -15.71 -30.32
C LEU A 153 11.10 -16.37 -29.33
N PRO A 154 11.34 -17.62 -28.91
CA PRO A 154 10.47 -18.30 -27.96
C PRO A 154 10.52 -17.60 -26.58
N ASN A 155 9.38 -17.58 -25.89
CA ASN A 155 9.23 -17.05 -24.54
C ASN A 155 9.72 -15.60 -24.36
N THR A 156 9.53 -14.78 -25.41
CA THR A 156 9.97 -13.39 -25.41
C THR A 156 8.76 -12.45 -25.30
N PRO A 157 8.68 -11.62 -24.26
CA PRO A 157 7.59 -10.65 -24.14
C PRO A 157 7.58 -9.65 -25.28
N ALA A 158 6.39 -9.34 -25.81
CA ALA A 158 6.22 -8.40 -26.92
C ALA A 158 6.86 -7.02 -26.67
N LYS A 159 6.89 -6.56 -25.43
CA LYS A 159 7.54 -5.30 -25.02
C LYS A 159 9.05 -5.24 -25.27
N ASP A 160 9.73 -6.40 -25.36
CA ASP A 160 11.17 -6.49 -25.54
C ASP A 160 11.57 -6.53 -27.02
N LEU A 161 10.63 -6.85 -27.94
CA LEU A 161 10.89 -6.98 -29.37
C LEU A 161 11.46 -5.73 -30.01
N LYS A 162 10.97 -4.55 -29.62
CA LYS A 162 11.44 -3.27 -30.16
C LYS A 162 12.93 -3.04 -29.87
N ALA A 163 13.34 -3.25 -28.63
CA ALA A 163 14.73 -3.07 -28.22
C ALA A 163 15.67 -4.08 -28.89
N MET A 164 15.18 -5.31 -29.17
CA MET A 164 15.90 -6.33 -29.90
C MET A 164 16.04 -5.97 -31.39
N ALA A 165 14.98 -5.47 -32.01
CA ALA A 165 15.03 -5.02 -33.40
C ALA A 165 16.03 -3.87 -33.59
N ASP A 166 16.05 -2.90 -32.64
CA ASP A 166 17.01 -1.78 -32.67
C ASP A 166 18.48 -2.29 -32.59
N GLN A 167 18.74 -3.36 -31.85
CA GLN A 167 20.06 -3.98 -31.73
C GLN A 167 20.51 -4.64 -33.04
N PHE A 168 19.63 -5.39 -33.71
CA PHE A 168 19.92 -5.98 -35.04
C PHE A 168 20.16 -4.91 -36.10
N ARG A 169 19.54 -3.75 -35.96
CA ARG A 169 19.70 -2.62 -36.86
C ARG A 169 21.08 -1.98 -36.81
N GLN A 170 21.76 -2.02 -35.65
CA GLN A 170 23.08 -1.36 -35.46
C GLN A 170 24.20 -1.94 -36.37
N GLY A 171 24.00 -3.09 -36.97
CA GLY A 171 25.00 -3.75 -37.82
C GLY A 171 24.84 -3.56 -39.34
N ALA A 172 23.75 -2.91 -39.81
CA ALA A 172 23.47 -2.83 -41.27
C ALA A 172 22.83 -1.49 -41.64
N ALA A 173 23.42 -0.80 -42.62
CA ALA A 173 22.94 0.50 -43.11
C ALA A 173 21.54 0.46 -43.75
N SER A 174 21.19 -0.69 -44.34
CA SER A 174 19.85 -0.95 -44.92
C SER A 174 19.43 -2.38 -44.56
N SER A 175 18.47 -2.53 -43.69
CA SER A 175 18.03 -3.84 -43.20
C SER A 175 16.51 -3.92 -43.01
N VAL A 176 15.97 -5.12 -43.27
CA VAL A 176 14.61 -5.51 -42.92
C VAL A 176 14.71 -6.55 -41.81
N ILE A 177 14.08 -6.27 -40.67
CA ILE A 177 14.13 -7.10 -39.47
C ILE A 177 12.72 -7.61 -39.16
N CYS A 178 12.55 -8.92 -39.15
CA CYS A 178 11.32 -9.61 -38.81
C CYS A 178 11.55 -10.43 -37.54
N LEU A 179 10.95 -10.02 -36.43
CA LEU A 179 11.01 -10.74 -35.14
C LEU A 179 9.63 -11.27 -34.82
N VAL A 180 9.53 -12.55 -34.55
CA VAL A 180 8.29 -13.22 -34.13
C VAL A 180 8.52 -13.77 -32.72
N ALA A 181 7.78 -13.27 -31.79
CA ALA A 181 7.76 -13.82 -30.43
C ALA A 181 6.67 -14.89 -30.31
N THR A 182 7.00 -16.02 -29.67
CA THR A 182 6.03 -17.04 -29.31
C THR A 182 5.95 -17.12 -27.79
N ASP A 183 4.74 -17.03 -27.24
CA ASP A 183 4.46 -17.35 -25.83
C ASP A 183 4.05 -18.81 -25.74
N GLU A 184 4.63 -19.55 -24.79
CA GLU A 184 4.07 -20.82 -24.33
C GLU A 184 2.94 -20.49 -23.34
N ASN A 185 1.72 -20.44 -23.84
CA ASN A 185 0.50 -20.54 -23.04
C ASN A 185 -0.04 -21.94 -23.16
#